data_833381c8f77afb28dcb8c916324b4be0
#
_entry.id   833381c8f77afb28dcb8c916324b4be0
#
_cell.length_a   1.000
_cell.length_b   1.000
_cell.length_c   1.000
_cell.angle_alpha   90.00
_cell.angle_beta   90.00
_cell.angle_gamma   90.00
#
_symmetry.space_group_name_H-M   'P 1'
#
loop_
_entity.id
_entity.type
_entity.pdbx_description
1 polymer ?
#
loop_
_entity_poly.entity_id
_entity_poly.type
_entity_poly.pdbx_seq_one_letter_code
_entity_poly.pdbx_strand_id
1 'polypeptide(L)'
;MTQESHTQDSQAQQSQDDTTHFGFKNVKAEEKAGKVADVFHSVASKYDIMNDLMSLGIHRVWKKLTIESSGVRPGHKVLDIAGGTGDLTMQFSKRVGEQGQVILADINSSMLNVGRDRLLDRGYGSNIDFVQANAETLPFPDNYFNCVSIAFGLRNVTDKDKALASMARVLKPGGRLLVLEFSKPKNDLLSKVYDQYSFKALPLMGRL
;
A
#
# COMPACT_ATOMS: atom_id res chain seq x y z
N MET A 1 47.92 18.25 -6.31
CA MET A 1 46.59 18.90 -6.32
C MET A 1 45.50 18.08 -7.03
N THR A 2 45.53 16.74 -7.00
CA THR A 2 44.61 15.86 -7.79
C THR A 2 43.96 14.76 -6.98
N GLN A 3 44.13 14.71 -5.66
CA GLN A 3 43.47 13.69 -4.79
C GLN A 3 42.22 14.17 -4.03
N GLU A 4 42.01 15.48 -3.90
CA GLU A 4 40.85 16.02 -3.16
C GLU A 4 39.56 16.09 -3.99
N SER A 5 39.65 16.16 -5.34
CA SER A 5 38.47 16.23 -6.21
C SER A 5 37.71 14.90 -6.34
N HIS A 6 38.40 13.76 -6.27
CA HIS A 6 37.75 12.42 -6.36
C HIS A 6 36.99 12.02 -5.10
N THR A 7 37.38 12.58 -3.93
CA THR A 7 36.72 12.24 -2.66
C THR A 7 35.40 13.03 -2.48
N GLN A 8 35.33 14.24 -3.01
CA GLN A 8 34.12 15.06 -2.96
C GLN A 8 33.03 14.57 -3.91
N ASP A 9 33.39 14.10 -5.11
CA ASP A 9 32.45 13.53 -6.07
C ASP A 9 31.89 12.17 -5.60
N SER A 10 32.70 11.36 -4.92
CA SER A 10 32.24 10.09 -4.34
C SER A 10 31.31 10.28 -3.13
N GLN A 11 31.54 11.31 -2.31
CA GLN A 11 30.66 11.65 -1.19
C GLN A 11 29.36 12.29 -1.65
N ALA A 12 29.36 13.09 -2.73
CA ALA A 12 28.15 13.66 -3.32
C ALA A 12 27.28 12.61 -4.01
N GLN A 13 27.86 11.59 -4.64
CA GLN A 13 27.14 10.47 -5.21
C GLN A 13 26.57 9.54 -4.15
N GLN A 14 27.28 9.22 -3.08
CA GLN A 14 26.75 8.44 -1.96
C GLN A 14 25.61 9.13 -1.23
N SER A 15 25.60 10.46 -1.13
CA SER A 15 24.50 11.22 -0.50
C SER A 15 23.23 11.29 -1.36
N GLN A 16 23.31 11.07 -2.67
CA GLN A 16 22.15 10.97 -3.56
C GLN A 16 21.49 9.59 -3.54
N ASP A 17 22.24 8.52 -3.31
CA ASP A 17 21.73 7.15 -3.22
C ASP A 17 20.92 6.88 -1.93
N ASP A 18 21.07 7.71 -0.89
CA ASP A 18 20.39 7.55 0.39
C ASP A 18 19.04 8.30 0.50
N THR A 19 18.60 8.99 -0.56
CA THR A 19 17.34 9.75 -0.53
C THR A 19 16.22 9.07 -1.30
N THR A 20 14.98 9.15 -0.76
CA THR A 20 13.78 8.60 -1.39
C THR A 20 12.65 9.62 -1.38
N HIS A 21 11.70 9.47 -2.28
CA HIS A 21 10.54 10.36 -2.38
C HIS A 21 9.56 10.19 -1.22
N PHE A 22 9.16 11.30 -0.60
CA PHE A 22 8.06 11.39 0.37
C PHE A 22 7.13 12.52 -0.07
N GLY A 23 6.05 12.18 -0.76
CA GLY A 23 5.19 13.15 -1.44
C GLY A 23 5.99 13.98 -2.45
N PHE A 24 6.07 15.31 -2.24
CA PHE A 24 6.80 16.23 -3.09
C PHE A 24 8.21 16.59 -2.55
N LYS A 25 8.68 15.92 -1.49
CA LYS A 25 9.98 16.17 -0.87
C LYS A 25 10.85 14.91 -0.97
N ASN A 26 12.16 15.11 -1.06
CA ASN A 26 13.12 14.04 -0.84
C ASN A 26 13.45 13.97 0.64
N VAL A 27 13.48 12.76 1.18
CA VAL A 27 13.85 12.45 2.56
C VAL A 27 14.86 11.32 2.57
N LYS A 28 15.63 11.17 3.64
CA LYS A 28 16.49 10.01 3.80
C LYS A 28 15.67 8.72 3.84
N ALA A 29 16.18 7.66 3.20
CA ALA A 29 15.48 6.38 3.10
C ALA A 29 15.11 5.82 4.49
N GLU A 30 16.00 5.95 5.47
CA GLU A 30 15.81 5.55 6.87
C GLU A 30 14.72 6.36 7.61
N GLU A 31 14.49 7.64 7.23
CA GLU A 31 13.46 8.49 7.84
C GLU A 31 12.09 8.31 7.21
N LYS A 32 12.00 7.79 5.98
CA LYS A 32 10.75 7.68 5.21
C LYS A 32 9.71 6.86 5.95
N ALA A 33 10.09 5.69 6.45
CA ALA A 33 9.17 4.78 7.14
C ALA A 33 8.55 5.45 8.38
N GLY A 34 9.34 6.18 9.18
CA GLY A 34 8.86 6.93 10.33
C GLY A 34 7.89 8.04 9.95
N LYS A 35 8.25 8.87 8.97
CA LYS A 35 7.38 9.97 8.50
C LYS A 35 6.07 9.47 7.89
N VAL A 36 6.11 8.36 7.17
CA VAL A 36 4.91 7.70 6.64
C VAL A 36 4.05 7.20 7.80
N ALA A 37 4.64 6.57 8.81
CA ALA A 37 3.93 6.07 9.99
C ALA A 37 3.22 7.19 10.74
N ASP A 38 3.87 8.34 10.96
CA ASP A 38 3.30 9.49 11.66
C ASP A 38 2.06 10.05 10.93
N VAL A 39 2.13 10.18 9.59
CA VAL A 39 0.99 10.62 8.78
C VAL A 39 -0.18 9.64 8.94
N PHE A 40 0.06 8.33 8.76
CA PHE A 40 -1.01 7.34 8.87
C PHE A 40 -1.58 7.23 10.29
N HIS A 41 -0.75 7.43 11.30
CA HIS A 41 -1.22 7.49 12.71
C HIS A 41 -2.24 8.62 12.93
N SER A 42 -1.97 9.79 12.35
CA SER A 42 -2.84 10.98 12.50
C SER A 42 -4.15 10.88 11.71
N VAL A 43 -4.19 10.10 10.61
CA VAL A 43 -5.37 10.04 9.71
C VAL A 43 -6.09 8.69 9.72
N ALA A 44 -5.66 7.71 10.53
CA ALA A 44 -6.17 6.34 10.49
C ALA A 44 -7.71 6.27 10.62
N SER A 45 -8.31 7.07 11.52
CA SER A 45 -9.75 7.11 11.71
C SER A 45 -10.53 7.80 10.58
N LYS A 46 -9.87 8.64 9.78
CA LYS A 46 -10.47 9.40 8.67
C LYS A 46 -9.98 8.93 7.29
N TYR A 47 -9.21 7.84 7.25
CA TYR A 47 -8.52 7.38 6.04
C TYR A 47 -9.47 7.11 4.88
N ASP A 48 -10.61 6.46 5.13
CA ASP A 48 -11.60 6.16 4.11
C ASP A 48 -12.24 7.43 3.54
N ILE A 49 -12.55 8.42 4.40
CA ILE A 49 -13.09 9.71 3.99
C ILE A 49 -12.08 10.45 3.12
N MET A 50 -10.81 10.41 3.49
CA MET A 50 -9.74 11.03 2.70
C MET A 50 -9.59 10.37 1.33
N ASN A 51 -9.66 9.05 1.25
CA ASN A 51 -9.63 8.33 -0.03
C ASN A 51 -10.86 8.62 -0.90
N ASP A 52 -12.06 8.67 -0.31
CA ASP A 52 -13.29 9.09 -1.01
C ASP A 52 -13.12 10.49 -1.61
N LEU A 53 -12.60 11.42 -0.82
CA LEU A 53 -12.39 12.80 -1.24
C LEU A 53 -11.35 12.90 -2.35
N MET A 54 -10.20 12.23 -2.19
CA MET A 54 -9.09 12.27 -3.16
C MET A 54 -9.47 11.64 -4.52
N SER A 55 -10.35 10.65 -4.54
CA SER A 55 -10.72 9.91 -5.74
C SER A 55 -12.13 10.18 -6.23
N LEU A 56 -12.89 11.08 -5.59
CA LEU A 56 -14.32 11.28 -5.86
C LEU A 56 -15.11 9.95 -5.80
N GLY A 57 -14.71 9.03 -4.91
CA GLY A 57 -15.32 7.72 -4.74
C GLY A 57 -14.94 6.67 -5.81
N ILE A 58 -14.22 7.05 -6.86
CA ILE A 58 -13.83 6.13 -7.96
C ILE A 58 -12.96 4.99 -7.44
N HIS A 59 -12.17 5.17 -6.38
CA HIS A 59 -11.36 4.10 -5.78
C HIS A 59 -12.18 2.87 -5.39
N ARG A 60 -13.47 3.04 -5.06
CA ARG A 60 -14.37 1.91 -4.73
C ARG A 60 -14.64 1.04 -5.95
N VAL A 61 -14.79 1.64 -7.13
CA VAL A 61 -14.92 0.91 -8.40
C VAL A 61 -13.63 0.17 -8.73
N TRP A 62 -12.48 0.83 -8.57
CA TRP A 62 -11.18 0.18 -8.79
C TRP A 62 -10.92 -0.98 -7.83
N LYS A 63 -11.24 -0.83 -6.55
CA LYS A 63 -11.16 -1.93 -5.57
C LYS A 63 -12.04 -3.11 -6.01
N LYS A 64 -13.27 -2.86 -6.48
CA LYS A 64 -14.16 -3.91 -6.99
C LYS A 64 -13.57 -4.63 -8.20
N LEU A 65 -13.06 -3.89 -9.19
CA LEU A 65 -12.39 -4.45 -10.36
C LEU A 65 -11.16 -5.27 -9.99
N THR A 66 -10.38 -4.81 -9.01
CA THR A 66 -9.21 -5.54 -8.48
C THR A 66 -9.64 -6.89 -7.91
N ILE A 67 -10.70 -6.92 -7.10
CA ILE A 67 -11.25 -8.16 -6.55
C ILE A 67 -11.77 -9.10 -7.65
N GLU A 68 -12.46 -8.59 -8.66
CA GLU A 68 -12.96 -9.38 -9.78
C GLU A 68 -11.82 -9.98 -10.62
N SER A 69 -10.73 -9.21 -10.80
CA SER A 69 -9.53 -9.64 -11.54
C SER A 69 -8.64 -10.60 -10.75
N SER A 70 -8.86 -10.78 -9.45
CA SER A 70 -8.00 -11.56 -8.57
C SER A 70 -7.96 -13.05 -8.91
N GLY A 71 -9.04 -13.60 -9.47
CA GLY A 71 -9.20 -15.03 -9.66
C GLY A 71 -9.30 -15.83 -8.35
N VAL A 72 -9.51 -15.15 -7.23
CA VAL A 72 -9.67 -15.79 -5.91
C VAL A 72 -10.94 -16.64 -5.87
N ARG A 73 -10.83 -17.82 -5.30
CA ARG A 73 -11.89 -18.84 -5.17
C ARG A 73 -12.00 -19.34 -3.74
N PRO A 74 -13.10 -20.00 -3.37
CA PRO A 74 -13.23 -20.67 -2.06
C PRO A 74 -12.03 -21.57 -1.75
N GLY A 75 -11.55 -21.54 -0.52
CA GLY A 75 -10.38 -22.28 -0.05
C GLY A 75 -9.02 -21.65 -0.36
N HIS A 76 -8.97 -20.53 -1.12
CA HIS A 76 -7.71 -19.86 -1.42
C HIS A 76 -7.16 -19.15 -0.18
N LYS A 77 -5.82 -18.99 -0.17
CA LYS A 77 -5.08 -18.16 0.78
C LYS A 77 -4.68 -16.84 0.11
N VAL A 78 -5.02 -15.73 0.73
CA VAL A 78 -4.79 -14.37 0.20
C VAL A 78 -3.99 -13.56 1.20
N LEU A 79 -3.05 -12.78 0.71
CA LEU A 79 -2.32 -11.77 1.49
C LEU A 79 -2.69 -10.38 0.97
N ASP A 80 -3.23 -9.53 1.84
CA ASP A 80 -3.57 -8.13 1.55
C ASP A 80 -2.56 -7.23 2.27
N ILE A 81 -1.58 -6.71 1.53
CA ILE A 81 -0.46 -5.91 2.04
C ILE A 81 -0.85 -4.43 2.04
N ALA A 82 -0.44 -3.70 3.08
CA ALA A 82 -0.89 -2.35 3.36
C ALA A 82 -2.44 -2.30 3.37
N GLY A 83 -3.05 -3.34 3.97
CA GLY A 83 -4.49 -3.55 3.97
C GLY A 83 -5.28 -2.48 4.73
N GLY A 84 -4.59 -1.74 5.61
CA GLY A 84 -5.13 -0.57 6.30
C GLY A 84 -6.44 -0.86 7.02
N THR A 85 -7.51 -0.19 6.60
CA THR A 85 -8.86 -0.32 7.18
C THR A 85 -9.60 -1.60 6.75
N GLY A 86 -9.00 -2.47 5.94
CA GLY A 86 -9.48 -3.81 5.61
C GLY A 86 -10.56 -3.90 4.52
N ASP A 87 -10.70 -2.89 3.66
CA ASP A 87 -11.74 -2.90 2.62
C ASP A 87 -11.60 -4.04 1.61
N LEU A 88 -10.38 -4.29 1.10
CA LEU A 88 -10.10 -5.41 0.20
C LEU A 88 -10.13 -6.73 0.96
N THR A 89 -9.52 -6.77 2.15
CA THR A 89 -9.53 -7.92 3.06
C THR A 89 -10.94 -8.45 3.28
N MET A 90 -11.92 -7.56 3.59
CA MET A 90 -13.33 -7.94 3.76
C MET A 90 -13.91 -8.61 2.50
N GLN A 91 -13.60 -8.09 1.33
CA GLN A 91 -14.10 -8.64 0.07
C GLN A 91 -13.42 -9.96 -0.28
N PHE A 92 -12.12 -10.10 0.00
CA PHE A 92 -11.42 -11.38 -0.14
C PHE A 92 -11.95 -12.43 0.82
N SER A 93 -12.20 -12.07 2.10
CA SER A 93 -12.78 -12.97 3.11
C SER A 93 -14.08 -13.62 2.63
N LYS A 94 -14.99 -12.82 2.04
CA LYS A 94 -16.22 -13.33 1.42
C LYS A 94 -15.95 -14.32 0.28
N ARG A 95 -14.93 -14.07 -0.55
CA ARG A 95 -14.63 -14.93 -1.72
C ARG A 95 -13.94 -16.22 -1.37
N VAL A 96 -13.03 -16.19 -0.40
CA VAL A 96 -12.32 -17.40 0.03
C VAL A 96 -13.22 -18.33 0.86
N GLY A 97 -14.27 -17.80 1.49
CA GLY A 97 -15.19 -18.57 2.32
C GLY A 97 -14.53 -19.12 3.58
N GLU A 98 -15.25 -19.97 4.31
CA GLU A 98 -14.84 -20.51 5.61
C GLU A 98 -13.58 -21.40 5.54
N GLN A 99 -13.35 -22.06 4.41
CA GLN A 99 -12.19 -22.95 4.19
C GLN A 99 -10.95 -22.19 3.68
N GLY A 100 -11.09 -20.91 3.35
CA GLY A 100 -10.00 -20.06 2.90
C GLY A 100 -9.42 -19.24 4.04
N GLN A 101 -8.37 -18.48 3.73
CA GLN A 101 -7.68 -17.62 4.68
C GLN A 101 -7.33 -16.29 4.01
N VAL A 102 -7.52 -15.19 4.72
CA VAL A 102 -7.01 -13.89 4.32
C VAL A 102 -6.09 -13.38 5.42
N ILE A 103 -4.91 -12.92 5.06
CA ILE A 103 -4.03 -12.20 5.99
C ILE A 103 -4.05 -10.72 5.62
N LEU A 104 -4.53 -9.89 6.55
CA LEU A 104 -4.37 -8.45 6.49
C LEU A 104 -3.01 -8.12 7.10
N ALA A 105 -2.09 -7.64 6.27
CA ALA A 105 -0.76 -7.22 6.68
C ALA A 105 -0.59 -5.71 6.53
N ASP A 106 -0.10 -5.04 7.55
CA ASP A 106 0.26 -3.63 7.49
C ASP A 106 1.53 -3.38 8.32
N ILE A 107 2.37 -2.46 7.87
CA ILE A 107 3.57 -2.05 8.63
C ILE A 107 3.18 -1.17 9.82
N ASN A 108 2.08 -0.42 9.70
CA ASN A 108 1.58 0.51 10.70
C ASN A 108 0.58 -0.20 11.63
N SER A 109 0.98 -0.37 12.89
CA SER A 109 0.14 -1.04 13.91
C SER A 109 -1.20 -0.33 14.17
N SER A 110 -1.25 1.00 14.06
CA SER A 110 -2.51 1.74 14.24
C SER A 110 -3.49 1.47 13.11
N MET A 111 -3.03 1.46 11.86
CA MET A 111 -3.85 1.08 10.71
C MET A 111 -4.34 -0.35 10.83
N LEU A 112 -3.45 -1.27 11.24
CA LEU A 112 -3.79 -2.67 11.46
C LEU A 112 -4.87 -2.85 12.54
N ASN A 113 -4.76 -2.11 13.65
CA ASN A 113 -5.75 -2.14 14.73
C ASN A 113 -7.11 -1.60 14.28
N VAL A 114 -7.13 -0.45 13.58
CA VAL A 114 -8.38 0.11 13.02
C VAL A 114 -9.04 -0.88 12.05
N GLY A 115 -8.24 -1.52 11.18
CA GLY A 115 -8.73 -2.53 10.24
C GLY A 115 -9.29 -3.75 10.97
N ARG A 116 -8.59 -4.25 11.98
CA ARG A 116 -9.02 -5.38 12.81
C ARG A 116 -10.35 -5.09 13.49
N ASP A 117 -10.43 -4.00 14.25
CA ASP A 117 -11.61 -3.66 15.01
C ASP A 117 -12.82 -3.47 14.09
N ARG A 118 -12.64 -2.76 12.98
CA ARG A 118 -13.68 -2.57 11.95
C ARG A 118 -14.18 -3.89 11.34
N LEU A 119 -13.28 -4.83 11.06
CA LEU A 119 -13.65 -6.13 10.48
C LEU A 119 -14.37 -7.00 11.49
N LEU A 120 -13.89 -7.04 12.75
CA LEU A 120 -14.53 -7.79 13.84
C LEU A 120 -15.94 -7.25 14.14
N ASP A 121 -16.12 -5.92 14.23
CA ASP A 121 -17.42 -5.27 14.45
C ASP A 121 -18.43 -5.59 13.35
N ARG A 122 -17.95 -5.90 12.14
CA ARG A 122 -18.79 -6.31 11.01
C ARG A 122 -18.98 -7.83 10.88
N GLY A 123 -18.46 -8.60 11.83
CA GLY A 123 -18.58 -10.05 11.85
C GLY A 123 -17.57 -10.79 10.94
N TYR A 124 -16.49 -10.13 10.50
CA TYR A 124 -15.43 -10.73 9.72
C TYR A 124 -14.22 -11.00 10.60
N GLY A 125 -14.02 -12.24 11.01
CA GLY A 125 -12.87 -12.61 11.85
C GLY A 125 -12.53 -14.09 11.80
N SER A 126 -13.45 -14.94 11.35
CA SER A 126 -13.28 -16.39 11.38
C SER A 126 -12.19 -16.90 10.42
N ASN A 127 -11.95 -16.19 9.32
CA ASN A 127 -11.00 -16.55 8.27
C ASN A 127 -9.99 -15.43 7.94
N ILE A 128 -9.83 -14.45 8.85
CA ILE A 128 -8.91 -13.33 8.70
C ILE A 128 -7.89 -13.34 9.83
N ASP A 129 -6.62 -13.31 9.48
CA ASP A 129 -5.50 -13.07 10.40
C ASP A 129 -4.94 -11.67 10.19
N PHE A 130 -4.41 -11.07 11.29
CA PHE A 130 -3.86 -9.72 11.30
C PHE A 130 -2.39 -9.79 11.65
N VAL A 131 -1.52 -9.31 10.77
CA VAL A 131 -0.07 -9.43 10.92
C VAL A 131 0.61 -8.09 10.68
N GLN A 132 1.37 -7.61 11.65
CA GLN A 132 2.24 -6.47 11.41
C GLN A 132 3.47 -6.93 10.63
N ALA A 133 3.62 -6.44 9.39
CA ALA A 133 4.70 -6.86 8.50
C ALA A 133 5.19 -5.75 7.57
N ASN A 134 6.49 -5.78 7.28
CA ASN A 134 7.10 -4.97 6.24
C ASN A 134 7.00 -5.70 4.89
N ALA A 135 6.48 -5.04 3.87
CA ALA A 135 6.36 -5.59 2.52
C ALA A 135 7.70 -6.03 1.91
N GLU A 136 8.80 -5.38 2.31
CA GLU A 136 10.15 -5.68 1.84
C GLU A 136 10.72 -6.99 2.41
N THR A 137 10.17 -7.46 3.55
CA THR A 137 10.63 -8.67 4.26
C THR A 137 9.44 -9.42 4.85
N LEU A 138 8.58 -9.95 4.00
CA LEU A 138 7.36 -10.65 4.42
C LEU A 138 7.70 -11.91 5.23
N PRO A 139 7.14 -12.08 6.46
CA PRO A 139 7.45 -13.19 7.35
C PRO A 139 6.61 -14.43 7.03
N PHE A 140 6.47 -14.77 5.75
CA PHE A 140 5.68 -15.91 5.30
C PHE A 140 6.54 -16.88 4.48
N PRO A 141 6.15 -18.18 4.44
CA PRO A 141 6.83 -19.18 3.62
C PRO A 141 6.76 -18.87 2.13
N ASP A 142 7.70 -19.39 1.37
CA ASP A 142 7.67 -19.35 -0.08
C ASP A 142 6.45 -20.11 -0.61
N ASN A 143 5.89 -19.65 -1.74
CA ASN A 143 4.79 -20.33 -2.43
C ASN A 143 3.57 -20.63 -1.54
N TYR A 144 3.19 -19.71 -0.66
CA TYR A 144 2.12 -19.94 0.31
C TYR A 144 0.76 -19.39 -0.15
N PHE A 145 0.73 -18.22 -0.80
CA PHE A 145 -0.50 -17.53 -1.17
C PHE A 145 -0.93 -17.80 -2.61
N ASN A 146 -2.25 -17.89 -2.84
CA ASN A 146 -2.85 -17.97 -4.17
C ASN A 146 -2.98 -16.58 -4.81
N CYS A 147 -3.11 -15.54 -3.97
CA CYS A 147 -3.17 -14.15 -4.40
C CYS A 147 -2.47 -13.27 -3.37
N VAL A 148 -1.74 -12.28 -3.85
CA VAL A 148 -1.15 -11.20 -3.04
C VAL A 148 -1.67 -9.89 -3.61
N SER A 149 -2.17 -8.99 -2.76
CA SER A 149 -2.63 -7.66 -3.16
C SER A 149 -1.91 -6.57 -2.39
N ILE A 150 -1.69 -5.45 -3.04
CA ILE A 150 -1.29 -4.19 -2.44
C ILE A 150 -2.05 -3.06 -3.13
N ALA A 151 -2.86 -2.32 -2.36
CA ALA A 151 -3.66 -1.22 -2.89
C ALA A 151 -3.27 0.11 -2.24
N PHE A 152 -2.84 1.08 -3.06
CA PHE A 152 -2.45 2.43 -2.66
C PHE A 152 -1.32 2.47 -1.61
N GLY A 153 -0.58 1.37 -1.47
CA GLY A 153 0.49 1.20 -0.50
C GLY A 153 1.90 1.20 -1.10
N LEU A 154 2.05 0.72 -2.35
CA LEU A 154 3.38 0.51 -2.96
C LEU A 154 4.19 1.80 -3.10
N ARG A 155 3.53 2.94 -3.35
CA ARG A 155 4.20 4.25 -3.40
C ARG A 155 4.91 4.64 -2.09
N ASN A 156 4.44 4.12 -0.95
CA ASN A 156 4.97 4.42 0.37
C ASN A 156 6.15 3.52 0.76
N VAL A 157 6.33 2.40 0.06
CA VAL A 157 7.44 1.46 0.28
C VAL A 157 8.76 2.12 -0.09
N THR A 158 9.79 1.90 0.72
CA THR A 158 11.12 2.49 0.53
C THR A 158 11.84 1.83 -0.63
N ASP A 159 11.97 0.50 -0.60
CA ASP A 159 12.57 -0.33 -1.65
C ASP A 159 11.47 -1.16 -2.33
N LYS A 160 11.00 -0.66 -3.48
CA LYS A 160 9.89 -1.28 -4.22
C LYS A 160 10.30 -2.59 -4.87
N ASP A 161 11.54 -2.70 -5.34
CA ASP A 161 12.05 -3.91 -5.99
C ASP A 161 12.16 -5.04 -4.97
N LYS A 162 12.66 -4.74 -3.78
CA LYS A 162 12.72 -5.69 -2.67
C LYS A 162 11.33 -6.13 -2.22
N ALA A 163 10.38 -5.21 -2.14
CA ALA A 163 8.99 -5.55 -1.81
C ALA A 163 8.35 -6.44 -2.88
N LEU A 164 8.50 -6.11 -4.16
CA LEU A 164 7.98 -6.92 -5.25
C LEU A 164 8.62 -8.32 -5.27
N ALA A 165 9.93 -8.43 -5.03
CA ALA A 165 10.62 -9.71 -4.88
C ALA A 165 10.07 -10.52 -3.70
N SER A 166 9.85 -9.88 -2.54
CA SER A 166 9.28 -10.50 -1.35
C SER A 166 7.84 -10.99 -1.60
N MET A 167 7.02 -10.19 -2.30
CA MET A 167 5.66 -10.57 -2.71
C MET A 167 5.67 -11.77 -3.68
N ALA A 168 6.57 -11.75 -4.68
CA ALA A 168 6.70 -12.85 -5.63
C ALA A 168 7.15 -14.15 -4.96
N ARG A 169 8.04 -14.08 -3.97
CA ARG A 169 8.53 -15.24 -3.21
C ARG A 169 7.40 -15.97 -2.47
N VAL A 170 6.52 -15.23 -1.82
CA VAL A 170 5.43 -15.83 -1.02
C VAL A 170 4.25 -16.27 -1.88
N LEU A 171 4.23 -15.91 -3.16
CA LEU A 171 3.17 -16.25 -4.10
C LEU A 171 3.41 -17.63 -4.70
N LYS A 172 2.37 -18.46 -4.76
CA LYS A 172 2.41 -19.78 -5.42
C LYS A 172 2.67 -19.64 -6.92
N PRO A 173 3.32 -20.62 -7.56
CA PRO A 173 3.32 -20.73 -9.01
C PRO A 173 1.89 -20.66 -9.57
N GLY A 174 1.66 -19.78 -10.56
CA GLY A 174 0.32 -19.52 -11.10
C GLY A 174 -0.58 -18.63 -10.24
N GLY A 175 -0.12 -18.19 -9.08
CA GLY A 175 -0.80 -17.18 -8.26
C GLY A 175 -0.78 -15.79 -8.90
N ARG A 176 -1.56 -14.86 -8.36
CA ARG A 176 -1.69 -13.50 -8.90
C ARG A 176 -1.20 -12.46 -7.91
N LEU A 177 -0.33 -11.57 -8.37
CA LEU A 177 0.00 -10.31 -7.70
C LEU A 177 -0.88 -9.20 -8.27
N LEU A 178 -1.60 -8.51 -7.40
CA LEU A 178 -2.45 -7.37 -7.75
C LEU A 178 -1.88 -6.10 -7.13
N VAL A 179 -1.51 -5.17 -8.00
CA VAL A 179 -1.03 -3.85 -7.60
C VAL A 179 -2.06 -2.82 -8.07
N LEU A 180 -2.74 -2.19 -7.11
CA LEU A 180 -3.65 -1.08 -7.38
C LEU A 180 -3.01 0.22 -6.91
N GLU A 181 -2.69 1.11 -7.85
CA GLU A 181 -1.99 2.35 -7.52
C GLU A 181 -2.44 3.51 -8.42
N PHE A 182 -2.35 4.73 -7.90
CA PHE A 182 -2.60 5.92 -8.69
C PHE A 182 -1.49 6.13 -9.72
N SER A 183 -1.87 6.42 -10.95
CA SER A 183 -0.94 6.84 -12.00
C SER A 183 -1.33 8.21 -12.55
N LYS A 184 -0.36 8.94 -13.09
CA LYS A 184 -0.66 10.20 -13.78
C LYS A 184 -1.48 9.90 -15.05
N PRO A 185 -2.56 10.67 -15.30
CA PRO A 185 -3.29 10.56 -16.55
C PRO A 185 -2.37 10.80 -17.75
N LYS A 186 -2.47 9.94 -18.78
CA LYS A 186 -1.70 10.10 -20.02
C LYS A 186 -2.20 11.25 -20.90
N ASN A 187 -3.42 11.75 -20.63
CA ASN A 187 -4.03 12.85 -21.37
C ASN A 187 -3.72 14.17 -20.67
N ASP A 188 -3.07 15.09 -21.38
CA ASP A 188 -2.63 16.39 -20.85
C ASP A 188 -3.78 17.26 -20.30
N LEU A 189 -4.96 17.19 -20.90
CA LEU A 189 -6.14 17.91 -20.44
C LEU A 189 -6.65 17.35 -19.11
N LEU A 190 -6.73 16.02 -19.00
CA LEU A 190 -7.11 15.33 -17.77
C LEU A 190 -6.09 15.56 -16.66
N SER A 191 -4.81 15.57 -17.00
CA SER A 191 -3.72 15.87 -16.06
C SER A 191 -3.88 17.28 -15.48
N LYS A 192 -4.12 18.30 -16.30
CA LYS A 192 -4.33 19.69 -15.85
C LYS A 192 -5.55 19.84 -14.93
N VAL A 193 -6.66 19.17 -15.24
CA VAL A 193 -7.87 19.18 -14.41
C VAL A 193 -7.60 18.47 -13.07
N TYR A 194 -6.93 17.33 -13.10
CA TYR A 194 -6.55 16.58 -11.92
C TYR A 194 -5.57 17.37 -11.03
N ASP A 195 -4.59 18.03 -11.62
CA ASP A 195 -3.64 18.87 -10.91
C ASP A 195 -4.34 20.06 -10.23
N GLN A 196 -5.27 20.73 -10.92
CA GLN A 196 -6.05 21.82 -10.32
C GLN A 196 -6.92 21.33 -9.14
N TYR A 197 -7.55 20.16 -9.28
CA TYR A 197 -8.32 19.55 -8.21
C TYR A 197 -7.40 19.18 -7.03
N SER A 198 -6.28 18.54 -7.29
CA SER A 198 -5.35 18.05 -6.26
C SER A 198 -4.64 19.18 -5.52
N PHE A 199 -4.27 20.28 -6.21
CA PHE A 199 -3.49 21.37 -5.62
C PHE A 199 -4.34 22.50 -5.06
N LYS A 200 -5.59 22.67 -5.52
CA LYS A 200 -6.46 23.76 -5.08
C LYS A 200 -7.65 23.29 -4.24
N ALA A 201 -8.37 22.28 -4.72
CA ALA A 201 -9.59 21.83 -4.04
C ALA A 201 -9.28 20.97 -2.81
N LEU A 202 -8.39 19.96 -2.91
CA LEU A 202 -8.07 19.07 -1.79
C LEU A 202 -7.50 19.79 -0.55
N PRO A 203 -6.53 20.74 -0.66
CA PRO A 203 -6.04 21.45 0.52
C PRO A 203 -7.10 22.34 1.18
N LEU A 204 -8.06 22.85 0.41
CA LEU A 204 -9.17 23.65 0.95
C LEU A 204 -10.14 22.76 1.74
N MET A 205 -10.44 21.56 1.24
CA MET A 205 -11.31 20.58 1.90
C MET A 205 -10.65 19.92 3.13
N GLY A 206 -9.33 19.80 3.15
CA GLY A 206 -8.57 19.27 4.30
C GLY A 206 -8.42 20.24 5.47
N ARG A 207 -8.87 21.48 5.33
CA ARG A 207 -8.89 22.50 6.40
C ARG A 207 -10.24 22.57 7.13
N LEU A 208 -11.24 21.88 6.63
CA LEU A 208 -12.56 21.69 7.25
C LEU A 208 -12.61 20.37 8.04
#